data_da46d4c1a8d2b05a98c59434036438dc
#
_entry.id   da46d4c1a8d2b05a98c59434036438dc
#
_cell.length_a   1.000
_cell.length_b   1.000
_cell.length_c   1.000
_cell.angle_alpha   90.00
_cell.angle_beta   90.00
_cell.angle_gamma   90.00
#
_symmetry.space_group_name_H-M   'P 1'
#
loop_
_entity.id
_entity.type
_entity.pdbx_description
1 polymer ?
#
loop_
_entity_poly.entity_id
_entity_poly.type
_entity_poly.pdbx_seq_one_letter_code
_entity_poly.pdbx_strand_id
1 'polypeptide(L)'
;MLSYSSSKAINEKQLKESGKNYVILRLGSVYGYSTDTTRIDIMPNLFSKIASQKGTLKLFSGGRQIKSLVPLIDVARCFKFMEERDDLKSQTFNLTKDTITVKKVAEICKKHNPKVSLRETNDEVPNLGFSLSNKKILNTGFKFLYDLDTSIKEMIAKWSQQDFISDLEYVRDGDNLYVDKRGKISNHELTEPINLIGLIDSKKGTIRANHYHPQQEQKCLFTKGQIIEVFQDIVNPGSPKITQVVNCLLYTSDAAD
;
A
#
# COMPACT_ATOMS: atom_id res chain seq x y z
N MET A 1 4.32 14.89 -19.59
CA MET A 1 4.98 13.60 -19.29
C MET A 1 5.11 13.47 -17.79
N LEU A 2 4.80 12.31 -17.20
CA LEU A 2 4.93 12.13 -15.74
C LEU A 2 6.40 12.18 -15.34
N SER A 3 6.73 12.87 -14.24
CA SER A 3 8.10 13.06 -13.74
C SER A 3 8.90 11.76 -13.60
N TYR A 4 8.24 10.70 -13.10
CA TYR A 4 8.84 9.38 -12.99
C TYR A 4 9.27 8.79 -14.36
N SER A 5 8.39 8.83 -15.35
CA SER A 5 8.69 8.30 -16.69
C SER A 5 9.79 9.08 -17.38
N SER A 6 9.81 10.41 -17.19
CA SER A 6 10.87 11.28 -17.70
C SER A 6 12.23 10.96 -17.08
N SER A 7 12.29 10.77 -15.75
CA SER A 7 13.54 10.44 -15.06
C SER A 7 14.09 9.09 -15.53
N LYS A 8 13.24 8.08 -15.72
CA LYS A 8 13.68 6.78 -16.24
C LYS A 8 14.20 6.86 -17.67
N ALA A 9 13.53 7.64 -18.54
CA ALA A 9 14.00 7.86 -19.91
C ALA A 9 15.36 8.58 -19.96
N ILE A 10 15.56 9.59 -19.10
CA ILE A 10 16.84 10.28 -18.97
C ILE A 10 17.93 9.32 -18.49
N ASN A 11 17.66 8.50 -17.48
CA ASN A 11 18.61 7.51 -16.97
C ASN A 11 19.03 6.51 -18.05
N GLU A 12 18.08 6.01 -18.86
CA GLU A 12 18.38 5.13 -19.98
C GLU A 12 19.30 5.82 -21.00
N LYS A 13 19.03 7.10 -21.32
CA LYS A 13 19.85 7.89 -22.25
C LYS A 13 21.26 8.06 -21.72
N GLN A 14 21.40 8.52 -20.47
CA GLN A 14 22.70 8.72 -19.83
C GLN A 14 23.54 7.42 -19.79
N LEU A 15 22.88 6.29 -19.48
CA LEU A 15 23.57 5.00 -19.45
C LEU A 15 24.06 4.61 -20.84
N LYS A 16 23.27 4.81 -21.89
CA LYS A 16 23.66 4.53 -23.28
C LYS A 16 24.84 5.39 -23.74
N GLU A 17 24.90 6.65 -23.27
CA GLU A 17 25.95 7.64 -23.62
C GLU A 17 27.22 7.48 -22.75
N SER A 18 27.17 6.69 -21.69
CA SER A 18 28.25 6.58 -20.70
C SER A 18 29.48 5.80 -21.17
N GLY A 19 29.41 5.11 -22.30
CA GLY A 19 30.45 4.20 -22.79
C GLY A 19 30.64 2.92 -21.94
N LYS A 20 29.81 2.70 -20.91
CA LYS A 20 29.85 1.51 -20.07
C LYS A 20 29.08 0.36 -20.70
N ASN A 21 29.46 -0.86 -20.37
CA ASN A 21 28.63 -2.03 -20.64
C ASN A 21 27.37 -1.98 -19.80
N TYR A 22 26.20 -2.17 -20.41
CA TYR A 22 24.93 -2.15 -19.73
C TYR A 22 23.94 -3.16 -20.30
N VAL A 23 22.97 -3.53 -19.49
CA VAL A 23 21.69 -4.13 -19.94
C VAL A 23 20.57 -3.36 -19.29
N ILE A 24 19.61 -2.91 -20.09
CA ILE A 24 18.42 -2.23 -19.58
C ILE A 24 17.25 -3.21 -19.59
N LEU A 25 16.67 -3.46 -18.43
CA LEU A 25 15.45 -4.26 -18.28
C LEU A 25 14.26 -3.32 -17.96
N ARG A 26 13.34 -3.17 -18.90
CA ARG A 26 12.06 -2.49 -18.70
C ARG A 26 11.07 -3.50 -18.15
N LEU A 27 10.82 -3.40 -16.84
CA LEU A 27 10.01 -4.35 -16.12
C LEU A 27 8.51 -4.10 -16.35
N GLY A 28 7.73 -5.14 -16.55
CA GLY A 28 6.29 -5.12 -16.28
C GLY A 28 6.02 -4.90 -14.79
N SER A 29 4.76 -4.92 -14.38
CA SER A 29 4.40 -4.87 -12.97
C SER A 29 4.91 -6.13 -12.27
N VAL A 30 5.90 -5.95 -11.38
CA VAL A 30 6.56 -7.05 -10.68
C VAL A 30 5.68 -7.49 -9.52
N TYR A 31 5.29 -8.76 -9.49
CA TYR A 31 4.46 -9.31 -8.43
C TYR A 31 5.15 -10.49 -7.73
N GLY A 32 4.80 -10.69 -6.48
CA GLY A 32 5.31 -11.78 -5.65
C GLY A 32 5.28 -11.43 -4.17
N TYR A 33 5.39 -12.44 -3.34
CA TYR A 33 5.45 -12.30 -1.90
C TYR A 33 6.90 -12.15 -1.42
N SER A 34 7.11 -11.28 -0.44
CA SER A 34 8.36 -11.18 0.32
C SER A 34 8.05 -11.04 1.81
N THR A 35 8.88 -11.62 2.65
CA THR A 35 8.77 -11.54 4.11
C THR A 35 9.16 -10.17 4.65
N ASP A 36 10.11 -9.51 4.01
CA ASP A 36 10.67 -8.25 4.49
C ASP A 36 9.91 -7.03 3.96
N THR A 37 9.81 -6.96 2.63
CA THR A 37 9.13 -5.85 1.97
C THR A 37 8.31 -6.35 0.79
N THR A 38 7.00 -6.10 0.81
CA THR A 38 6.13 -6.37 -0.32
C THR A 38 5.45 -5.09 -0.76
N ARG A 39 5.63 -4.73 -2.03
CA ARG A 39 4.89 -3.62 -2.61
C ARG A 39 3.44 -4.03 -2.83
N ILE A 40 2.61 -3.71 -1.85
CA ILE A 40 1.23 -4.19 -1.80
C ILE A 40 0.32 -3.53 -2.85
N ASP A 41 0.63 -2.32 -3.28
CA ASP A 41 -0.13 -1.57 -4.30
C ASP A 41 -0.02 -2.17 -5.73
N ILE A 42 0.86 -3.14 -5.94
CA ILE A 42 0.89 -3.93 -7.16
C ILE A 42 -0.33 -4.84 -7.19
N MET A 43 -1.13 -4.73 -8.24
CA MET A 43 -2.48 -5.32 -8.32
C MET A 43 -2.54 -6.83 -7.97
N PRO A 44 -1.68 -7.75 -8.49
CA PRO A 44 -1.74 -9.14 -8.07
C PRO A 44 -1.43 -9.36 -6.58
N ASN A 45 -0.51 -8.55 -6.00
CA ASN A 45 -0.18 -8.62 -4.58
C ASN A 45 -1.38 -8.17 -3.73
N LEU A 46 -1.96 -7.01 -4.07
CA LEU A 46 -3.14 -6.47 -3.38
C LEU A 46 -4.34 -7.43 -3.46
N PHE A 47 -4.61 -7.95 -4.65
CA PHE A 47 -5.74 -8.85 -4.85
C PHE A 47 -5.56 -10.16 -4.10
N SER A 48 -4.36 -10.72 -4.07
CA SER A 48 -4.05 -11.93 -3.29
C SER A 48 -4.21 -11.69 -1.79
N LYS A 49 -3.78 -10.53 -1.29
CA LYS A 49 -3.96 -10.16 0.12
C LYS A 49 -5.45 -10.00 0.48
N ILE A 50 -6.22 -9.26 -0.32
CA ILE A 50 -7.67 -9.12 -0.10
C ILE A 50 -8.35 -10.49 -0.18
N ALA A 51 -7.93 -11.33 -1.12
CA ALA A 51 -8.48 -12.67 -1.28
C ALA A 51 -8.18 -13.56 -0.07
N SER A 52 -6.99 -13.47 0.52
CA SER A 52 -6.66 -14.21 1.75
C SER A 52 -7.59 -13.87 2.92
N GLN A 53 -8.07 -12.63 2.95
CA GLN A 53 -8.99 -12.08 3.96
C GLN A 53 -10.47 -12.27 3.61
N LYS A 54 -10.79 -13.01 2.54
CA LYS A 54 -12.16 -13.23 2.03
C LYS A 54 -12.89 -11.92 1.68
N GLY A 55 -12.14 -10.91 1.30
CA GLY A 55 -12.64 -9.56 1.02
C GLY A 55 -13.30 -9.41 -0.35
N THR A 56 -13.63 -8.17 -0.70
CA THR A 56 -14.25 -7.81 -1.98
C THR A 56 -13.22 -7.17 -2.90
N LEU A 57 -12.99 -7.74 -4.07
CA LEU A 57 -12.18 -7.17 -5.13
C LEU A 57 -13.02 -6.21 -5.97
N LYS A 58 -12.67 -4.93 -5.95
CA LYS A 58 -13.31 -3.91 -6.78
C LYS A 58 -12.67 -3.89 -8.17
N LEU A 59 -13.50 -3.96 -9.19
CA LEU A 59 -13.11 -3.97 -10.60
C LEU A 59 -13.59 -2.69 -11.27
N PHE A 60 -12.75 -1.67 -11.26
CA PHE A 60 -13.04 -0.39 -11.90
C PHE A 60 -13.24 -0.58 -13.42
N SER A 61 -14.28 0.01 -13.97
CA SER A 61 -14.67 -0.16 -15.39
C SER A 61 -14.76 -1.64 -15.81
N GLY A 62 -15.30 -2.49 -14.93
CA GLY A 62 -15.42 -3.92 -15.16
C GLY A 62 -14.09 -4.68 -15.23
N GLY A 63 -12.99 -4.08 -14.79
CA GLY A 63 -11.67 -4.70 -14.76
C GLY A 63 -11.04 -4.93 -16.14
N ARG A 64 -11.42 -4.12 -17.15
CA ARG A 64 -10.93 -4.23 -18.55
C ARG A 64 -9.48 -3.78 -18.74
N GLN A 65 -8.88 -3.10 -17.74
CA GLN A 65 -7.50 -2.64 -17.82
C GLN A 65 -6.54 -3.79 -18.05
N ILE A 66 -5.59 -3.58 -18.97
CA ILE A 66 -4.54 -4.53 -19.31
C ILE A 66 -3.30 -4.23 -18.49
N LYS A 67 -2.67 -5.27 -17.96
CA LYS A 67 -1.40 -5.22 -17.22
C LYS A 67 -0.40 -6.20 -17.81
N SER A 68 0.82 -5.72 -18.00
CA SER A 68 1.98 -6.57 -18.29
C SER A 68 2.65 -6.93 -16.97
N LEU A 69 2.67 -8.20 -16.64
CA LEU A 69 3.07 -8.73 -15.34
C LEU A 69 4.36 -9.56 -15.46
N VAL A 70 5.16 -9.57 -14.39
CA VAL A 70 6.34 -10.42 -14.28
C VAL A 70 6.52 -10.92 -12.85
N PRO A 71 6.77 -12.24 -12.62
CA PRO A 71 7.07 -12.78 -11.30
C PRO A 71 8.37 -12.22 -10.74
N LEU A 72 8.38 -11.84 -9.45
CA LEU A 72 9.55 -11.31 -8.74
C LEU A 72 10.76 -12.23 -8.84
N ILE A 73 10.55 -13.54 -8.67
CA ILE A 73 11.65 -14.52 -8.74
C ILE A 73 12.23 -14.60 -10.16
N ASP A 74 11.41 -14.50 -11.20
CA ASP A 74 11.90 -14.48 -12.57
C ASP A 74 12.65 -13.18 -12.90
N VAL A 75 12.32 -12.07 -12.25
CA VAL A 75 13.12 -10.84 -12.34
C VAL A 75 14.52 -11.08 -11.77
N ALA A 76 14.63 -11.63 -10.56
CA ALA A 76 15.91 -11.95 -9.94
C ALA A 76 16.74 -12.92 -10.79
N ARG A 77 16.10 -13.97 -11.32
CA ARG A 77 16.73 -14.93 -12.24
C ARG A 77 17.21 -14.26 -13.54
N CYS A 78 16.43 -13.30 -14.05
CA CYS A 78 16.84 -12.57 -15.25
C CYS A 78 18.07 -11.69 -15.01
N PHE A 79 18.18 -11.02 -13.87
CA PHE A 79 19.40 -10.28 -13.52
C PHE A 79 20.61 -11.18 -13.55
N LYS A 80 20.56 -12.33 -12.88
CA LYS A 80 21.66 -13.32 -12.89
C LYS A 80 21.97 -13.82 -14.31
N PHE A 81 20.93 -14.14 -15.10
CA PHE A 81 21.10 -14.58 -16.48
C PHE A 81 21.80 -13.53 -17.35
N MET A 82 21.47 -12.23 -17.17
CA MET A 82 22.10 -11.15 -17.93
C MET A 82 23.51 -10.87 -17.50
N GLU A 83 23.85 -11.07 -16.23
CA GLU A 83 25.21 -10.92 -15.70
C GLU A 83 26.19 -11.94 -16.34
N GLU A 84 25.72 -13.14 -16.59
CA GLU A 84 26.49 -14.24 -17.17
C GLU A 84 26.59 -14.18 -18.71
N ARG A 85 26.04 -13.15 -19.38
CA ARG A 85 25.88 -13.07 -20.84
C ARG A 85 26.52 -11.82 -21.43
N ASP A 86 27.77 -11.91 -21.82
CA ASP A 86 28.52 -10.80 -22.44
C ASP A 86 27.97 -10.40 -23.81
N ASP A 87 27.38 -11.37 -24.54
CA ASP A 87 26.77 -11.17 -25.85
C ASP A 87 25.47 -10.31 -25.81
N LEU A 88 24.89 -10.09 -24.62
CA LEU A 88 23.68 -9.32 -24.43
C LEU A 88 23.93 -7.88 -23.94
N LYS A 89 25.19 -7.47 -23.83
CA LYS A 89 25.56 -6.11 -23.39
C LYS A 89 25.10 -5.05 -24.38
N SER A 90 24.93 -3.85 -23.87
CA SER A 90 24.47 -2.65 -24.60
C SER A 90 23.09 -2.80 -25.24
N GLN A 91 22.22 -3.58 -24.63
CA GLN A 91 20.88 -3.83 -25.12
C GLN A 91 19.79 -3.46 -24.12
N THR A 92 18.58 -3.28 -24.66
CA THR A 92 17.37 -3.01 -23.87
C THR A 92 16.34 -4.11 -24.15
N PHE A 93 15.77 -4.67 -23.07
CA PHE A 93 14.76 -5.72 -23.11
C PHE A 93 13.53 -5.32 -22.30
N ASN A 94 12.34 -5.67 -22.79
CA ASN A 94 11.15 -5.67 -21.94
C ASN A 94 11.10 -7.00 -21.20
N LEU A 95 11.04 -6.94 -19.87
CA LEU A 95 10.92 -8.10 -19.01
C LEU A 95 9.49 -8.17 -18.47
N THR A 96 8.66 -8.90 -19.19
CA THR A 96 7.29 -9.21 -18.80
C THR A 96 6.97 -10.64 -19.25
N LYS A 97 6.17 -11.35 -18.47
CA LYS A 97 5.73 -12.70 -18.81
C LYS A 97 4.31 -12.68 -19.38
N ASP A 98 3.37 -12.14 -18.62
CA ASP A 98 1.96 -12.19 -18.93
C ASP A 98 1.41 -10.82 -19.27
N THR A 99 0.52 -10.78 -20.26
CA THR A 99 -0.35 -9.62 -20.55
C THR A 99 -1.78 -10.05 -20.28
N ILE A 100 -2.41 -9.44 -19.26
CA ILE A 100 -3.67 -9.93 -18.73
C ILE A 100 -4.56 -8.77 -18.25
N THR A 101 -5.88 -8.98 -18.24
CA THR A 101 -6.82 -8.02 -17.70
C THR A 101 -6.90 -8.11 -16.17
N VAL A 102 -7.23 -6.99 -15.52
CA VAL A 102 -7.47 -6.93 -14.07
C VAL A 102 -8.58 -7.91 -13.65
N LYS A 103 -9.65 -8.01 -14.47
CA LYS A 103 -10.73 -8.98 -14.23
C LYS A 103 -10.21 -10.40 -14.16
N LYS A 104 -9.35 -10.79 -15.10
CA LYS A 104 -8.80 -12.16 -15.15
C LYS A 104 -7.97 -12.49 -13.91
N VAL A 105 -7.18 -11.54 -13.40
CA VAL A 105 -6.45 -11.73 -12.14
C VAL A 105 -7.41 -11.90 -10.95
N ALA A 106 -8.49 -11.12 -10.90
CA ALA A 106 -9.50 -11.27 -9.85
C ALA A 106 -10.22 -12.64 -9.93
N GLU A 107 -10.50 -13.13 -11.14
CA GLU A 107 -11.06 -14.47 -11.35
C GLU A 107 -10.13 -15.58 -10.86
N ILE A 108 -8.80 -15.44 -11.05
CA ILE A 108 -7.80 -16.35 -10.52
C ILE A 108 -7.81 -16.31 -8.98
N CYS A 109 -7.87 -15.13 -8.37
CA CYS A 109 -8.00 -15.00 -6.92
C CYS A 109 -9.27 -15.70 -6.40
N LYS A 110 -10.41 -15.49 -7.06
CA LYS A 110 -11.68 -16.15 -6.71
C LYS A 110 -11.64 -17.67 -6.90
N LYS A 111 -10.94 -18.17 -7.91
CA LYS A 111 -10.69 -19.60 -8.11
C LYS A 111 -10.00 -20.23 -6.91
N HIS A 112 -8.99 -19.56 -6.35
CA HIS A 112 -8.22 -20.06 -5.21
C HIS A 112 -8.84 -19.75 -3.85
N ASN A 113 -9.74 -18.76 -3.77
CA ASN A 113 -10.58 -18.53 -2.59
C ASN A 113 -12.02 -18.17 -3.02
N PRO A 114 -12.93 -19.16 -3.12
CA PRO A 114 -14.31 -18.93 -3.56
C PRO A 114 -15.13 -17.95 -2.69
N LYS A 115 -14.68 -17.69 -1.45
CA LYS A 115 -15.32 -16.74 -0.53
C LYS A 115 -15.07 -15.27 -0.91
N VAL A 116 -14.18 -15.03 -1.87
CA VAL A 116 -13.92 -13.68 -2.41
C VAL A 116 -15.10 -13.19 -3.24
N SER A 117 -15.52 -11.97 -2.99
CA SER A 117 -16.53 -11.27 -3.79
C SER A 117 -15.87 -10.44 -4.87
N LEU A 118 -16.44 -10.43 -6.07
CA LEU A 118 -16.04 -9.51 -7.15
C LEU A 118 -17.13 -8.45 -7.30
N ARG A 119 -16.75 -7.18 -7.27
CA ARG A 119 -17.65 -6.05 -7.46
C ARG A 119 -17.18 -5.19 -8.62
N GLU A 120 -17.91 -5.25 -9.72
CA GLU A 120 -17.69 -4.36 -10.85
C GLU A 120 -18.25 -2.95 -10.52
N THR A 121 -17.52 -1.93 -10.92
CA THR A 121 -17.95 -0.54 -10.82
C THR A 121 -17.91 0.11 -12.20
N ASN A 122 -18.72 1.15 -12.39
CA ASN A 122 -18.76 1.92 -13.63
C ASN A 122 -17.78 3.11 -13.62
N ASP A 123 -16.92 3.20 -12.59
CA ASP A 123 -15.95 4.28 -12.49
C ASP A 123 -15.06 4.30 -13.73
N GLU A 124 -14.87 5.48 -14.28
CA GLU A 124 -13.95 5.68 -15.39
C GLU A 124 -12.51 5.43 -14.96
N VAL A 125 -11.77 4.78 -15.83
CA VAL A 125 -10.33 4.62 -15.65
C VAL A 125 -9.62 5.42 -16.76
N PRO A 126 -8.68 6.29 -16.36
CA PRO A 126 -8.04 7.21 -17.30
C PRO A 126 -7.16 6.50 -18.33
N ASN A 127 -6.79 5.23 -18.07
CA ASN A 127 -5.93 4.45 -18.94
C ASN A 127 -6.27 2.96 -18.86
N LEU A 128 -6.60 2.37 -20.01
CA LEU A 128 -6.84 0.93 -20.13
C LEU A 128 -5.55 0.09 -20.10
N GLY A 129 -4.39 0.74 -20.07
CA GLY A 129 -3.09 0.07 -20.03
C GLY A 129 -2.54 -0.22 -21.41
N PHE A 130 -1.42 -0.92 -21.42
CA PHE A 130 -0.72 -1.34 -22.64
C PHE A 130 -0.05 -2.69 -22.41
N SER A 131 0.26 -3.38 -23.51
CA SER A 131 1.04 -4.62 -23.46
C SER A 131 2.49 -4.35 -23.83
N LEU A 132 3.40 -5.02 -23.14
CA LEU A 132 4.82 -5.05 -23.46
C LEU A 132 5.16 -6.36 -24.18
N SER A 133 5.81 -6.27 -25.34
CA SER A 133 6.31 -7.46 -26.02
C SER A 133 7.56 -7.98 -25.34
N ASN A 134 7.58 -9.27 -25.00
CA ASN A 134 8.73 -9.98 -24.42
C ASN A 134 9.50 -10.82 -25.45
N LYS A 135 9.19 -10.72 -26.73
CA LYS A 135 9.80 -11.53 -27.78
C LYS A 135 11.34 -11.45 -27.78
N LYS A 136 11.87 -10.23 -27.59
CA LYS A 136 13.32 -10.01 -27.61
C LYS A 136 14.03 -10.75 -26.49
N ILE A 137 13.49 -10.77 -25.26
CA ILE A 137 14.13 -11.49 -24.15
C ILE A 137 13.98 -13.00 -24.31
N LEU A 138 12.88 -13.48 -24.78
CA LEU A 138 12.68 -14.91 -25.05
C LEU A 138 13.68 -15.43 -26.11
N ASN A 139 13.99 -14.61 -27.13
CA ASN A 139 14.97 -14.95 -28.16
C ASN A 139 16.41 -15.07 -27.61
N THR A 140 16.70 -14.58 -26.40
CA THR A 140 18.01 -14.79 -25.75
C THR A 140 18.15 -16.18 -25.12
N GLY A 141 17.08 -16.97 -25.10
CA GLY A 141 17.00 -18.26 -24.41
C GLY A 141 16.55 -18.16 -22.96
N PHE A 142 16.25 -16.94 -22.45
CA PHE A 142 15.69 -16.80 -21.12
C PHE A 142 14.32 -17.47 -21.01
N LYS A 143 14.09 -18.21 -19.93
CA LYS A 143 12.83 -18.92 -19.69
C LYS A 143 12.20 -18.46 -18.37
N PHE A 144 10.94 -18.04 -18.42
CA PHE A 144 10.14 -17.82 -17.22
C PHE A 144 9.77 -19.18 -16.61
N LEU A 145 9.89 -19.32 -15.31
CA LEU A 145 9.58 -20.55 -14.59
C LEU A 145 8.31 -20.46 -13.72
N TYR A 146 7.94 -19.26 -13.32
CA TYR A 146 6.83 -19.04 -12.40
C TYR A 146 5.60 -18.55 -13.15
N ASP A 147 4.45 -19.18 -12.94
CA ASP A 147 3.18 -18.78 -13.53
C ASP A 147 2.31 -17.98 -12.55
N LEU A 148 1.39 -17.19 -13.10
CA LEU A 148 0.56 -16.27 -12.33
C LEU A 148 -0.46 -17.03 -11.44
N ASP A 149 -1.05 -18.10 -11.94
CA ASP A 149 -2.07 -18.88 -11.21
C ASP A 149 -1.48 -19.50 -9.94
N THR A 150 -0.35 -20.18 -10.08
CA THR A 150 0.39 -20.77 -8.94
C THR A 150 0.89 -19.69 -7.99
N SER A 151 1.45 -18.60 -8.50
CA SER A 151 1.95 -17.50 -7.67
C SER A 151 0.83 -16.84 -6.85
N ILE A 152 -0.36 -16.64 -7.43
CA ILE A 152 -1.52 -16.10 -6.70
C ILE A 152 -1.97 -17.09 -5.61
N LYS A 153 -2.04 -18.39 -5.93
CA LYS A 153 -2.37 -19.43 -4.94
C LYS A 153 -1.41 -19.39 -3.75
N GLU A 154 -0.11 -19.34 -4.02
CA GLU A 154 0.93 -19.26 -2.98
C GLU A 154 0.85 -17.95 -2.17
N MET A 155 0.64 -16.82 -2.83
CA MET A 155 0.47 -15.54 -2.15
C MET A 155 -0.76 -15.55 -1.23
N ILE A 156 -1.90 -16.07 -1.69
CA ILE A 156 -3.11 -16.20 -0.85
C ILE A 156 -2.82 -17.08 0.37
N ALA A 157 -2.13 -18.21 0.17
CA ALA A 157 -1.78 -19.11 1.27
C ALA A 157 -0.84 -18.46 2.28
N LYS A 158 0.21 -17.78 1.81
CA LYS A 158 1.16 -17.05 2.66
C LYS A 158 0.51 -15.90 3.42
N TRP A 159 -0.33 -15.11 2.75
CA TRP A 159 -1.10 -14.05 3.40
C TRP A 159 -2.13 -14.60 4.42
N SER A 160 -2.68 -15.80 4.19
CA SER A 160 -3.60 -16.45 5.13
C SER A 160 -2.88 -16.99 6.36
N GLN A 161 -1.62 -17.41 6.20
CA GLN A 161 -0.77 -17.92 7.29
C GLN A 161 -0.12 -16.79 8.10
N GLN A 162 0.02 -15.63 7.52
CA GLN A 162 0.32 -14.43 8.30
C GLN A 162 -0.93 -14.13 9.10
N ASP A 163 -0.88 -14.55 10.32
CA ASP A 163 -1.83 -14.14 11.33
C ASP A 163 -1.59 -12.64 11.56
N PHE A 164 -2.17 -11.82 10.67
CA PHE A 164 -2.17 -10.36 10.86
C PHE A 164 -2.84 -9.97 12.17
N ILE A 165 -3.55 -10.92 12.76
CA ILE A 165 -4.24 -10.78 14.04
C ILE A 165 -3.38 -11.31 15.19
N SER A 166 -2.53 -12.33 14.98
CA SER A 166 -1.69 -12.89 16.06
C SER A 166 -0.40 -12.11 16.30
N ASP A 167 0.12 -11.40 15.28
CA ASP A 167 1.22 -10.42 15.46
C ASP A 167 0.70 -9.02 15.84
N LEU A 168 -0.62 -8.83 15.83
CA LEU A 168 -1.31 -7.62 16.21
C LEU A 168 -2.19 -7.97 17.41
N GLU A 169 -1.76 -7.61 18.59
CA GLU A 169 -2.64 -7.59 19.75
C GLU A 169 -3.75 -6.58 19.48
N TYR A 170 -4.93 -7.09 19.11
CA TYR A 170 -6.12 -6.28 18.91
C TYR A 170 -6.74 -6.01 20.27
N VAL A 171 -6.36 -4.92 20.89
CA VAL A 171 -7.01 -4.45 22.11
C VAL A 171 -8.29 -3.71 21.70
N ARG A 172 -9.42 -4.39 21.85
CA ARG A 172 -10.77 -3.81 21.74
C ARG A 172 -11.11 -3.14 23.06
N ASP A 173 -10.67 -1.92 23.23
CA ASP A 173 -11.17 -1.04 24.28
C ASP A 173 -11.80 0.20 23.65
N GLY A 174 -12.75 -0.01 22.73
CA GLY A 174 -13.42 1.09 22.02
C GLY A 174 -12.57 1.73 20.93
N ASP A 175 -11.25 1.66 21.04
CA ASP A 175 -10.31 2.24 20.11
C ASP A 175 -9.60 1.13 19.33
N ASN A 176 -9.66 1.18 18.02
CA ASN A 176 -8.99 0.21 17.12
C ASN A 176 -7.46 0.39 17.23
N LEU A 177 -6.85 -0.17 18.26
CA LEU A 177 -5.42 -0.13 18.52
C LEU A 177 -4.75 -1.43 18.05
N TYR A 178 -3.76 -1.32 17.20
CA TYR A 178 -2.92 -2.44 16.75
C TYR A 178 -1.52 -2.27 17.30
N VAL A 179 -1.03 -3.28 18.01
CA VAL A 179 0.33 -3.29 18.59
C VAL A 179 1.08 -4.50 18.08
N ASP A 180 2.27 -4.29 17.54
CA ASP A 180 3.20 -5.36 17.19
C ASP A 180 4.64 -4.95 17.52
N LYS A 181 5.62 -5.83 17.24
CA LYS A 181 7.05 -5.56 17.47
C LYS A 181 7.61 -4.32 16.73
N ARG A 182 6.87 -3.77 15.77
CA ARG A 182 7.25 -2.58 15.00
C ARG A 182 6.68 -1.30 15.60
N GLY A 183 5.65 -1.39 16.47
CA GLY A 183 5.00 -0.24 17.08
C GLY A 183 3.49 -0.38 17.21
N LYS A 184 2.82 0.77 17.21
CA LYS A 184 1.37 0.86 17.42
C LYS A 184 0.71 1.60 16.26
N ILE A 185 -0.47 1.14 15.87
CA ILE A 185 -1.38 1.82 14.94
C ILE A 185 -2.72 1.97 15.63
N SER A 186 -3.17 3.21 15.80
CA SER A 186 -4.53 3.50 16.25
C SER A 186 -5.36 3.92 15.05
N ASN A 187 -6.47 3.24 14.82
CA ASN A 187 -7.45 3.62 13.81
C ASN A 187 -8.67 4.21 14.51
N HIS A 188 -9.05 5.40 14.09
CA HIS A 188 -10.25 6.06 14.56
C HIS A 188 -11.27 6.03 13.43
N GLU A 189 -12.39 5.38 13.69
CA GLU A 189 -13.49 5.33 12.74
C GLU A 189 -14.24 6.68 12.79
N LEU A 190 -14.31 7.34 11.64
CA LEU A 190 -15.00 8.62 11.52
C LEU A 190 -16.42 8.33 11.03
N THR A 191 -17.38 8.47 11.92
CA THR A 191 -18.80 8.23 11.63
C THR A 191 -19.47 9.43 10.96
N GLU A 192 -18.78 10.56 10.91
CA GLU A 192 -19.29 11.82 10.38
C GLU A 192 -18.38 12.38 9.29
N PRO A 193 -18.90 13.14 8.33
CA PRO A 193 -18.08 13.79 7.31
C PRO A 193 -17.13 14.80 7.94
N ILE A 194 -15.83 14.61 7.70
CA ILE A 194 -14.78 15.57 8.09
C ILE A 194 -14.39 16.38 6.87
N ASN A 195 -14.46 17.69 6.99
CA ASN A 195 -14.08 18.61 5.93
C ASN A 195 -12.76 19.34 6.19
N LEU A 196 -12.20 19.20 7.41
CA LEU A 196 -10.92 19.81 7.79
C LEU A 196 -10.21 18.95 8.83
N ILE A 197 -8.91 18.68 8.61
CA ILE A 197 -8.00 18.08 9.59
C ILE A 197 -6.89 19.09 9.88
N GLY A 198 -6.78 19.51 11.13
CA GLY A 198 -5.69 20.37 11.60
C GLY A 198 -4.73 19.61 12.50
N LEU A 199 -3.43 19.73 12.27
CA LEU A 199 -2.39 19.24 13.17
C LEU A 199 -1.89 20.40 14.02
N ILE A 200 -1.89 20.22 15.34
CA ILE A 200 -1.51 21.28 16.29
C ILE A 200 -0.40 20.79 17.21
N ASP A 201 0.77 21.39 17.08
CA ASP A 201 1.84 21.22 18.04
C ASP A 201 1.77 22.32 19.10
N SER A 202 1.92 21.95 20.38
CA SER A 202 1.87 22.87 21.51
C SER A 202 3.08 22.72 22.42
N LYS A 203 3.68 23.85 22.76
CA LYS A 203 4.77 23.86 23.75
C LYS A 203 4.20 23.67 25.15
N LYS A 204 5.00 23.07 26.06
CA LYS A 204 4.63 22.92 27.47
C LYS A 204 4.22 24.26 28.07
N GLY A 205 3.11 24.28 28.81
CA GLY A 205 2.60 25.47 29.53
C GLY A 205 1.82 26.44 28.64
N THR A 206 1.54 26.12 27.39
CA THR A 206 0.69 26.97 26.54
C THR A 206 -0.79 26.70 26.78
N ILE A 207 -1.60 27.75 26.70
CA ILE A 207 -3.05 27.66 26.73
C ILE A 207 -3.58 27.83 25.32
N ARG A 208 -4.50 26.93 24.91
CA ARG A 208 -5.15 26.98 23.60
C ARG A 208 -6.68 26.82 23.75
N ALA A 209 -7.39 27.06 22.66
CA ALA A 209 -8.83 26.82 22.57
C ALA A 209 -9.67 27.54 23.63
N ASN A 210 -9.24 28.73 24.09
CA ASN A 210 -10.01 29.54 25.02
C ASN A 210 -11.14 30.28 24.29
N HIS A 211 -11.95 29.56 23.52
CA HIS A 211 -13.08 30.04 22.72
C HIS A 211 -14.04 28.89 22.44
N TYR A 212 -15.20 29.21 21.91
CA TYR A 212 -16.19 28.22 21.46
C TYR A 212 -16.56 28.45 19.99
N HIS A 213 -17.08 27.42 19.36
CA HIS A 213 -17.53 27.46 17.97
C HIS A 213 -19.05 27.30 17.91
N PRO A 214 -19.83 28.36 17.58
CA PRO A 214 -21.29 28.29 17.61
C PRO A 214 -21.89 27.45 16.49
N GLN A 215 -21.16 27.16 15.44
CA GLN A 215 -21.63 26.44 14.24
C GLN A 215 -20.72 25.28 13.81
N GLN A 216 -19.68 24.97 14.59
CA GLN A 216 -18.70 23.96 14.25
C GLN A 216 -18.50 23.01 15.42
N GLU A 217 -18.55 21.72 15.15
CA GLU A 217 -18.11 20.70 16.08
C GLU A 217 -16.63 20.38 15.83
N GLN A 218 -15.85 20.26 16.91
CA GLN A 218 -14.45 19.86 16.86
C GLN A 218 -14.24 18.60 17.69
N LYS A 219 -13.59 17.62 17.08
CA LYS A 219 -13.11 16.42 17.76
C LYS A 219 -11.59 16.47 17.79
N CYS A 220 -11.02 16.35 18.98
CA CYS A 220 -9.58 16.42 19.20
C CYS A 220 -9.03 15.04 19.55
N LEU A 221 -8.01 14.60 18.79
CA LEU A 221 -7.22 13.42 19.10
C LEU A 221 -5.85 13.88 19.63
N PHE A 222 -5.53 13.51 20.86
CA PHE A 222 -4.23 13.80 21.46
C PHE A 222 -3.26 12.67 21.19
N THR A 223 -2.26 12.96 20.38
CA THR A 223 -1.29 11.94 19.91
C THR A 223 -0.02 11.90 20.76
N LYS A 224 0.24 12.92 21.59
CA LYS A 224 1.44 12.99 22.43
C LYS A 224 1.25 13.91 23.62
N GLY A 225 1.74 13.48 24.78
CA GLY A 225 1.80 14.29 26.01
C GLY A 225 0.55 14.22 26.86
N GLN A 226 0.40 15.21 27.73
CA GLN A 226 -0.70 15.36 28.67
C GLN A 226 -1.23 16.78 28.59
N ILE A 227 -2.54 16.93 28.61
CA ILE A 227 -3.21 18.23 28.68
C ILE A 227 -4.17 18.28 29.84
N ILE A 228 -4.49 19.50 30.26
CA ILE A 228 -5.58 19.78 31.17
C ILE A 228 -6.68 20.46 30.36
N GLU A 229 -7.83 19.81 30.26
CA GLU A 229 -9.01 20.39 29.64
C GLU A 229 -9.91 21.02 30.70
N VAL A 230 -10.43 22.20 30.36
CA VAL A 230 -11.36 22.92 31.22
C VAL A 230 -12.62 23.22 30.41
N PHE A 231 -13.73 22.70 30.84
CA PHE A 231 -15.05 22.92 30.22
C PHE A 231 -15.92 23.81 31.08
N GLN A 232 -16.71 24.63 30.43
CA GLN A 232 -17.77 25.40 31.07
C GLN A 232 -18.97 25.43 30.14
N ASP A 233 -20.16 25.24 30.69
CA ASP A 233 -21.39 25.38 29.94
C ASP A 233 -21.60 26.86 29.55
N ILE A 234 -21.74 27.12 28.25
CA ILE A 234 -21.90 28.47 27.73
C ILE A 234 -23.37 28.94 27.87
N VAL A 235 -24.35 28.01 27.97
CA VAL A 235 -25.75 28.32 28.18
C VAL A 235 -26.00 28.75 29.61
N ASN A 236 -25.17 28.21 30.55
CA ASN A 236 -25.20 28.60 31.95
C ASN A 236 -23.81 29.04 32.41
N PRO A 237 -23.41 30.29 32.15
CA PRO A 237 -22.08 30.81 32.50
C PRO A 237 -21.74 30.78 34.00
N GLY A 238 -22.76 30.60 34.85
CA GLY A 238 -22.56 30.40 36.31
C GLY A 238 -22.29 28.95 36.70
N SER A 239 -22.30 28.02 35.77
CA SER A 239 -21.97 26.61 36.03
C SER A 239 -20.53 26.44 36.47
N PRO A 240 -20.23 25.45 37.35
CA PRO A 240 -18.88 25.16 37.71
C PRO A 240 -18.03 24.70 36.52
N LYS A 241 -16.80 25.14 36.45
CA LYS A 241 -15.84 24.64 35.48
C LYS A 241 -15.48 23.20 35.81
N ILE A 242 -15.61 22.33 34.79
CA ILE A 242 -15.14 20.94 34.90
C ILE A 242 -13.72 20.88 34.36
N THR A 243 -12.82 20.35 35.18
CA THR A 243 -11.39 20.19 34.80
C THR A 243 -11.06 18.72 34.78
N GLN A 244 -10.48 18.27 33.67
CA GLN A 244 -9.97 16.89 33.53
C GLN A 244 -8.57 16.86 32.97
N VAL A 245 -7.82 15.85 33.37
CA VAL A 245 -6.49 15.55 32.80
C VAL A 245 -6.67 14.51 31.70
N VAL A 246 -6.29 14.88 30.50
CA VAL A 246 -6.33 13.98 29.33
C VAL A 246 -4.92 13.55 29.00
N ASN A 247 -4.68 12.24 29.08
CA ASN A 247 -3.43 11.63 28.66
C ASN A 247 -3.53 11.19 27.19
N CYS A 248 -2.42 11.25 26.49
CA CYS A 248 -2.35 10.70 25.15
C CYS A 248 -2.68 9.20 25.18
N LEU A 249 -3.66 8.79 24.35
CA LEU A 249 -4.06 7.39 24.22
C LEU A 249 -2.99 6.53 23.50
N LEU A 250 -2.03 7.18 22.83
CA LEU A 250 -0.96 6.52 22.08
C LEU A 250 0.34 6.33 22.88
N TYR A 251 0.33 6.66 24.16
CA TYR A 251 1.55 6.66 24.96
C TYR A 251 1.66 5.41 25.84
N THR A 252 2.75 4.67 25.68
CA THR A 252 3.21 3.71 26.69
C THR A 252 4.26 4.35 27.58
N SER A 253 4.25 3.97 28.84
CA SER A 253 5.02 4.47 29.96
C SER A 253 6.55 4.32 29.91
N ASP A 254 7.17 4.09 28.75
CA ASP A 254 8.60 3.79 28.65
C ASP A 254 9.44 4.94 28.08
N ALA A 255 9.02 6.16 28.30
CA ALA A 255 9.86 7.33 28.05
C ALA A 255 10.05 8.11 29.36
N ALA A 256 10.54 7.40 30.38
CA ALA A 256 11.23 7.99 31.52
C ALA A 256 12.71 7.68 31.33
N ASP A 257 13.41 8.60 30.61
CA ASP A 257 14.82 8.97 30.88
C ASP A 257 15.07 10.30 30.17
#